data_8a8a59d740d8ab2b32143e6e062b3d93
#
_entry.id   8a8a59d740d8ab2b32143e6e062b3d93
#
_cell.length_a   1.000
_cell.length_b   1.000
_cell.length_c   1.000
_cell.angle_alpha   90.00
_cell.angle_beta   90.00
_cell.angle_gamma   90.00
#
_symmetry.space_group_name_H-M   'P 1'
#
loop_
_entity.id
_entity.type
_entity.pdbx_description
1 polymer ?
#
loop_
_entity_poly.entity_id
_entity_poly.type
_entity_poly.pdbx_seq_one_letter_code
_entity_poly.pdbx_strand_id
1 'polypeptide(L)'
;AAGARSGTVEAQEAALLEKVFRFGDRQVREIMTPRPEIVWIERGTTLEGFLPIYLEHRHTRFPVFEGSTENVVGALAIKDVLLAMGRHQLQPQGCVTDFLQPAYFVPETKAVSSTFGEMQHGGYGLVLTVDEFGGIAGLVTLKQMLEVIVGQVGEEGVAPEEVYVPLDEHTFLLDAGVGILEINDELQLGLPEGDYQTVAGFILDRLGRIPEEGDVVEYGRLRLAVKAMDGVRIDKVELRRVHGSRGEGDG
;
A
#
# COMPACT_ATOMS: atom_id res chain seq x y z
N ALA A 1 -33.32 -6.80 -20.98
CA ALA A 1 -32.03 -7.31 -20.47
C ALA A 1 -30.80 -6.59 -21.03
N ALA A 2 -30.91 -5.83 -22.15
CA ALA A 2 -29.78 -5.08 -22.74
C ALA A 2 -29.56 -3.70 -22.07
N GLY A 3 -30.60 -3.05 -21.57
CA GLY A 3 -30.52 -1.71 -20.97
C GLY A 3 -29.82 -1.65 -19.57
N ALA A 4 -29.84 -2.75 -18.82
CA ALA A 4 -29.16 -2.81 -17.51
C ALA A 4 -27.64 -2.94 -17.63
N ARG A 5 -27.12 -3.47 -18.74
CA ARG A 5 -25.68 -3.59 -18.99
C ARG A 5 -25.04 -2.28 -19.45
N SER A 6 -25.78 -1.43 -20.17
CA SER A 6 -25.27 -0.13 -20.63
C SER A 6 -25.05 0.84 -19.47
N GLY A 7 -26.00 0.95 -18.54
CA GLY A 7 -25.86 1.86 -17.40
C GLY A 7 -24.78 1.47 -16.38
N THR A 8 -24.48 0.17 -16.22
CA THR A 8 -23.38 -0.30 -15.37
C THR A 8 -22.01 -0.04 -15.99
N VAL A 9 -21.87 -0.15 -17.31
CA VAL A 9 -20.61 0.16 -18.00
C VAL A 9 -20.33 1.67 -17.93
N GLU A 10 -21.31 2.53 -18.16
CA GLU A 10 -21.18 3.99 -18.03
C GLU A 10 -20.79 4.42 -16.61
N ALA A 11 -21.31 3.75 -15.58
CA ALA A 11 -20.96 4.03 -14.18
C ALA A 11 -19.50 3.61 -13.86
N GLN A 12 -19.05 2.47 -14.36
CA GLN A 12 -17.67 2.00 -14.19
C GLN A 12 -16.67 2.89 -14.94
N GLU A 13 -17.02 3.32 -16.16
CA GLU A 13 -16.18 4.24 -16.93
C GLU A 13 -16.06 5.62 -16.23
N ALA A 14 -17.16 6.13 -15.67
CA ALA A 14 -17.16 7.38 -14.90
C ALA A 14 -16.30 7.27 -13.63
N ALA A 15 -16.39 6.16 -12.90
CA ALA A 15 -15.57 5.91 -11.72
C ALA A 15 -14.08 5.82 -12.07
N LEU A 16 -13.74 5.17 -13.19
CA LEU A 16 -12.35 5.10 -13.67
C LEU A 16 -11.81 6.49 -14.05
N LEU A 17 -12.61 7.30 -14.74
CA LEU A 17 -12.23 8.68 -15.07
C LEU A 17 -12.01 9.53 -13.81
N GLU A 18 -12.84 9.39 -12.79
CA GLU A 18 -12.65 10.06 -11.51
C GLU A 18 -11.32 9.65 -10.85
N LYS A 19 -11.00 8.34 -10.81
CA LYS A 19 -9.72 7.84 -10.31
C LYS A 19 -8.52 8.42 -11.08
N VAL A 20 -8.64 8.56 -12.40
CA VAL A 20 -7.59 9.18 -13.23
C VAL A 20 -7.41 10.67 -12.90
N PHE A 21 -8.49 11.41 -12.67
CA PHE A 21 -8.38 12.82 -12.23
C PHE A 21 -7.72 12.93 -10.86
N ARG A 22 -8.17 12.12 -9.89
CA ARG A 22 -7.56 12.10 -8.54
C ARG A 22 -6.08 11.69 -8.56
N PHE A 23 -5.69 10.80 -9.47
CA PHE A 23 -4.28 10.43 -9.66
C PHE A 23 -3.38 11.63 -9.98
N GLY A 24 -3.90 12.60 -10.76
CA GLY A 24 -3.17 13.82 -11.12
C GLY A 24 -2.82 14.69 -9.94
N ASP A 25 -3.69 14.77 -8.94
CA ASP A 25 -3.62 15.70 -7.82
C ASP A 25 -2.91 15.12 -6.58
N ARG A 26 -2.77 13.79 -6.48
CA ARG A 26 -2.14 13.11 -5.34
C ARG A 26 -0.63 13.36 -5.27
N GLN A 27 -0.12 13.45 -4.05
CA GLN A 27 1.31 13.49 -3.76
C GLN A 27 1.86 12.08 -3.52
N VAL A 28 3.14 11.87 -3.80
CA VAL A 28 3.78 10.54 -3.67
C VAL A 28 3.69 10.02 -2.23
N ARG A 29 3.78 10.90 -1.22
CA ARG A 29 3.63 10.53 0.20
C ARG A 29 2.31 9.86 0.55
N GLU A 30 1.26 10.06 -0.24
CA GLU A 30 -0.07 9.49 -0.01
C GLU A 30 -0.19 8.02 -0.46
N ILE A 31 0.78 7.55 -1.26
CA ILE A 31 0.74 6.20 -1.85
C ILE A 31 2.03 5.41 -1.64
N MET A 32 3.07 6.03 -1.05
CA MET A 32 4.36 5.39 -0.84
C MET A 32 4.29 4.33 0.27
N THR A 33 5.16 3.35 0.20
CA THR A 33 5.53 2.50 1.34
C THR A 33 6.39 3.35 2.28
N PRO A 34 5.96 3.60 3.53
CA PRO A 34 6.72 4.42 4.46
C PRO A 34 8.00 3.69 4.89
N ARG A 35 9.03 4.46 5.24
CA ARG A 35 10.36 3.96 5.58
C ARG A 35 10.41 2.77 6.56
N PRO A 36 9.61 2.73 7.66
CA PRO A 36 9.62 1.61 8.60
C PRO A 36 9.18 0.27 7.98
N GLU A 37 8.43 0.30 6.88
CA GLU A 37 7.89 -0.88 6.19
C GLU A 37 8.77 -1.33 5.02
N ILE A 38 9.84 -0.59 4.72
CA ILE A 38 10.75 -0.94 3.63
C ILE A 38 11.61 -2.13 4.00
N VAL A 39 11.62 -3.14 3.12
CA VAL A 39 12.57 -4.26 3.20
C VAL A 39 13.88 -3.84 2.55
N TRP A 40 14.91 -3.67 3.36
CA TRP A 40 16.22 -3.18 2.96
C TRP A 40 17.20 -4.31 2.73
N ILE A 41 18.12 -4.13 1.78
CA ILE A 41 19.28 -5.02 1.58
C ILE A 41 20.55 -4.22 1.91
N GLU A 42 21.40 -4.77 2.75
CA GLU A 42 22.69 -4.17 3.05
C GLU A 42 23.71 -4.46 1.95
N ARG A 43 24.55 -3.49 1.60
CA ARG A 43 25.64 -3.68 0.65
C ARG A 43 26.57 -4.79 1.13
N GLY A 44 26.98 -5.67 0.22
CA GLY A 44 27.77 -6.85 0.52
C GLY A 44 26.95 -8.10 0.85
N THR A 45 25.61 -8.01 0.85
CA THR A 45 24.75 -9.19 1.03
C THR A 45 25.03 -10.20 -0.08
N THR A 46 25.34 -11.44 0.31
CA THR A 46 25.58 -12.55 -0.61
C THR A 46 24.28 -13.13 -1.15
N LEU A 47 24.33 -13.95 -2.21
CA LEU A 47 23.16 -14.66 -2.72
C LEU A 47 22.52 -15.55 -1.65
N GLU A 48 23.34 -16.29 -0.87
CA GLU A 48 22.84 -17.11 0.23
C GLU A 48 22.12 -16.29 1.31
N GLY A 49 22.62 -15.09 1.62
CA GLY A 49 21.97 -14.16 2.56
C GLY A 49 20.71 -13.49 2.02
N PHE A 50 20.66 -13.27 0.71
CA PHE A 50 19.51 -12.63 0.05
C PHE A 50 18.30 -13.56 -0.12
N LEU A 51 18.55 -14.86 -0.42
CA LEU A 51 17.46 -15.80 -0.72
C LEU A 51 16.40 -15.92 0.40
N PRO A 52 16.76 -16.01 1.69
CA PRO A 52 15.76 -16.03 2.76
C PRO A 52 14.87 -14.78 2.77
N ILE A 53 15.45 -13.59 2.58
CA ILE A 53 14.73 -12.32 2.53
C ILE A 53 13.75 -12.32 1.35
N TYR A 54 14.20 -12.79 0.19
CA TYR A 54 13.35 -12.88 -0.99
C TYR A 54 12.19 -13.88 -0.81
N LEU A 55 12.44 -15.03 -0.17
CA LEU A 55 11.40 -16.04 0.07
C LEU A 55 10.31 -15.54 1.03
N GLU A 56 10.69 -14.71 1.99
CA GLU A 56 9.78 -14.12 2.95
C GLU A 56 8.92 -13.01 2.33
N HIS A 57 9.55 -12.07 1.64
CA HIS A 57 8.88 -10.84 1.18
C HIS A 57 8.45 -10.86 -0.29
N ARG A 58 9.09 -11.68 -1.14
CA ARG A 58 8.78 -11.88 -2.58
C ARG A 58 8.70 -10.59 -3.42
N HIS A 59 9.35 -9.51 -2.97
CA HIS A 59 9.39 -8.26 -3.73
C HIS A 59 10.25 -8.40 -4.99
N THR A 60 9.87 -7.69 -6.04
CA THR A 60 10.63 -7.70 -7.31
C THR A 60 11.84 -6.76 -7.28
N ARG A 61 11.86 -5.80 -6.34
CA ARG A 61 12.93 -4.82 -6.16
C ARG A 61 13.12 -4.50 -4.69
N PHE A 62 14.37 -4.24 -4.32
CA PHE A 62 14.80 -3.90 -2.96
C PHE A 62 15.74 -2.71 -3.01
N PRO A 63 15.57 -1.67 -2.21
CA PRO A 63 16.57 -0.64 -2.03
C PRO A 63 17.77 -1.20 -1.27
N VAL A 64 18.97 -0.75 -1.67
CA VAL A 64 20.23 -1.20 -1.07
C VAL A 64 20.93 -0.02 -0.39
N PHE A 65 21.31 -0.22 0.86
CA PHE A 65 21.99 0.78 1.66
C PHE A 65 23.42 0.34 2.06
N GLU A 66 24.24 1.30 2.46
CA GLU A 66 25.58 1.06 3.00
C GLU A 66 25.75 1.76 4.35
N GLY A 67 25.90 0.96 5.41
CA GLY A 67 26.09 1.44 6.79
C GLY A 67 24.83 2.01 7.43
N SER A 68 24.10 2.88 6.75
CA SER A 68 22.84 3.47 7.21
C SER A 68 21.80 3.46 6.10
N THR A 69 20.52 3.25 6.43
CA THR A 69 19.39 3.33 5.49
C THR A 69 19.17 4.72 4.90
N GLU A 70 19.85 5.75 5.43
CA GLU A 70 19.92 7.07 4.79
C GLU A 70 20.90 7.09 3.60
N ASN A 71 21.88 6.19 3.59
CA ASN A 71 22.88 6.10 2.53
C ASN A 71 22.51 5.00 1.53
N VAL A 72 21.57 5.29 0.67
CA VAL A 72 21.12 4.36 -0.38
C VAL A 72 22.08 4.39 -1.55
N VAL A 73 22.64 3.22 -1.88
CA VAL A 73 23.66 3.05 -2.94
C VAL A 73 23.07 2.52 -4.25
N GLY A 74 21.82 2.06 -4.26
CA GLY A 74 21.16 1.55 -5.47
C GLY A 74 19.88 0.80 -5.16
N ALA A 75 19.34 0.18 -6.21
CA ALA A 75 18.20 -0.73 -6.13
C ALA A 75 18.55 -2.08 -6.75
N LEU A 76 18.28 -3.17 -6.04
CA LEU A 76 18.45 -4.53 -6.50
C LEU A 76 17.15 -5.00 -7.15
N ALA A 77 17.19 -5.49 -8.39
CA ALA A 77 16.07 -6.13 -9.04
C ALA A 77 16.29 -7.65 -9.12
N ILE A 78 15.28 -8.44 -8.73
CA ILE A 78 15.37 -9.90 -8.76
C ILE A 78 15.72 -10.43 -10.17
N LYS A 79 15.24 -9.77 -11.23
CA LYS A 79 15.57 -10.13 -12.61
C LYS A 79 17.06 -10.06 -12.90
N ASP A 80 17.78 -9.09 -12.31
CA ASP A 80 19.21 -8.91 -12.53
C ASP A 80 20.01 -9.97 -11.76
N VAL A 81 19.54 -10.36 -10.58
CA VAL A 81 20.08 -11.50 -9.82
C VAL A 81 19.94 -12.79 -10.62
N LEU A 82 18.75 -13.08 -11.16
CA LEU A 82 18.49 -14.27 -11.96
C LEU A 82 19.32 -14.28 -13.25
N LEU A 83 19.48 -13.13 -13.91
CA LEU A 83 20.34 -13.00 -15.10
C LEU A 83 21.80 -13.25 -14.75
N ALA A 84 22.31 -12.73 -13.65
CA ALA A 84 23.67 -12.96 -13.18
C ALA A 84 23.93 -14.44 -12.85
N MET A 85 22.96 -15.10 -12.20
CA MET A 85 23.01 -16.55 -11.95
C MET A 85 23.03 -17.35 -13.25
N GLY A 86 22.13 -17.07 -14.19
CA GLY A 86 22.05 -17.76 -15.49
C GLY A 86 23.29 -17.57 -16.35
N ARG A 87 24.03 -16.47 -16.18
CA ARG A 87 25.30 -16.18 -16.84
C ARG A 87 26.51 -16.70 -16.08
N HIS A 88 26.35 -17.42 -14.99
CA HIS A 88 27.40 -17.87 -14.08
C HIS A 88 28.30 -16.75 -13.51
N GLN A 89 27.76 -15.53 -13.44
CA GLN A 89 28.45 -14.35 -12.88
C GLN A 89 28.26 -14.22 -11.37
N LEU A 90 27.24 -14.90 -10.81
CA LEU A 90 26.90 -14.87 -9.39
C LEU A 90 26.93 -16.29 -8.82
N GLN A 91 27.82 -16.51 -7.86
CA GLN A 91 27.95 -17.74 -7.08
C GLN A 91 27.21 -17.59 -5.74
N PRO A 92 26.91 -18.67 -4.98
CA PRO A 92 26.23 -18.58 -3.70
C PRO A 92 26.84 -17.59 -2.70
N GLN A 93 28.17 -17.50 -2.63
CA GLN A 93 28.92 -16.59 -1.77
C GLN A 93 29.19 -15.23 -2.43
N GLY A 94 28.80 -15.06 -3.70
CA GLY A 94 28.96 -13.78 -4.43
C GLY A 94 27.91 -12.76 -3.97
N CYS A 95 28.26 -11.48 -4.02
CA CYS A 95 27.41 -10.39 -3.57
C CYS A 95 26.33 -10.09 -4.63
N VAL A 96 25.04 -10.18 -4.25
CA VAL A 96 23.94 -9.75 -5.13
C VAL A 96 24.00 -8.25 -5.40
N THR A 97 24.59 -7.49 -4.49
CA THR A 97 24.74 -6.04 -4.58
C THR A 97 25.80 -5.57 -5.59
N ASP A 98 26.47 -6.48 -6.28
CA ASP A 98 27.32 -6.15 -7.44
C ASP A 98 26.50 -5.87 -8.72
N PHE A 99 25.19 -6.17 -8.69
CA PHE A 99 24.27 -6.04 -9.84
C PHE A 99 23.20 -4.97 -9.60
N LEU A 100 23.54 -3.86 -8.94
CA LEU A 100 22.63 -2.78 -8.64
C LEU A 100 22.28 -1.93 -9.86
N GLN A 101 21.07 -1.45 -9.87
CA GLN A 101 20.65 -0.32 -10.70
C GLN A 101 20.81 0.98 -9.90
N PRO A 102 21.04 2.14 -10.57
CA PRO A 102 21.06 3.42 -9.88
C PRO A 102 19.75 3.68 -9.13
N ALA A 103 19.84 4.19 -7.89
CA ALA A 103 18.68 4.67 -7.16
C ALA A 103 18.19 6.00 -7.77
N TYR A 104 16.88 6.17 -7.83
CA TYR A 104 16.24 7.41 -8.25
C TYR A 104 15.44 8.00 -7.07
N PHE A 105 15.59 9.30 -6.85
CA PHE A 105 14.99 10.00 -5.70
C PHE A 105 14.04 11.09 -6.16
N VAL A 106 12.93 11.21 -5.45
CA VAL A 106 11.95 12.29 -5.66
C VAL A 106 11.50 12.86 -4.32
N PRO A 107 11.14 14.17 -4.24
CA PRO A 107 10.50 14.70 -3.05
C PRO A 107 9.17 13.96 -2.77
N GLU A 108 8.88 13.66 -1.50
CA GLU A 108 7.63 12.99 -1.12
C GLU A 108 6.37 13.83 -1.46
N THR A 109 6.52 15.16 -1.54
CA THR A 109 5.46 16.10 -1.92
C THR A 109 5.20 16.19 -3.41
N LYS A 110 6.02 15.52 -4.24
CA LYS A 110 5.88 15.56 -5.71
C LYS A 110 4.58 14.88 -6.15
N ALA A 111 3.98 15.41 -7.24
CA ALA A 111 2.78 14.81 -7.82
C ALA A 111 3.05 13.39 -8.35
N VAL A 112 2.12 12.47 -8.07
CA VAL A 112 2.18 11.07 -8.52
C VAL A 112 2.26 10.99 -10.05
N SER A 113 1.47 11.78 -10.76
CA SER A 113 1.45 11.82 -12.24
C SER A 113 2.80 12.22 -12.83
N SER A 114 3.48 13.23 -12.26
CA SER A 114 4.81 13.65 -12.69
C SER A 114 5.85 12.57 -12.43
N THR A 115 5.83 11.97 -11.25
CA THR A 115 6.74 10.88 -10.87
C THR A 115 6.54 9.65 -11.74
N PHE A 116 5.28 9.30 -12.04
CA PHE A 116 4.94 8.21 -12.96
C PHE A 116 5.54 8.42 -14.35
N GLY A 117 5.41 9.64 -14.92
CA GLY A 117 6.02 9.98 -16.20
C GLY A 117 7.55 9.84 -16.19
N GLU A 118 8.22 10.29 -15.13
CA GLU A 118 9.68 10.14 -14.97
C GLU A 118 10.10 8.67 -14.84
N MET A 119 9.35 7.89 -14.08
CA MET A 119 9.61 6.45 -13.95
C MET A 119 9.49 5.73 -15.29
N GLN A 120 8.45 6.04 -16.07
CA GLN A 120 8.29 5.45 -17.42
C GLN A 120 9.42 5.84 -18.37
N HIS A 121 9.79 7.14 -18.43
CA HIS A 121 10.84 7.61 -19.34
C HIS A 121 12.21 7.10 -18.93
N GLY A 122 12.51 7.03 -17.62
CA GLY A 122 13.79 6.55 -17.09
C GLY A 122 13.90 5.03 -16.95
N GLY A 123 12.79 4.29 -17.14
CA GLY A 123 12.76 2.83 -16.94
C GLY A 123 12.88 2.42 -15.47
N TYR A 124 12.56 3.33 -14.54
CA TYR A 124 12.63 3.07 -13.11
C TYR A 124 11.40 2.27 -12.65
N GLY A 125 11.61 1.14 -12.02
CA GLY A 125 10.51 0.36 -11.45
C GLY A 125 10.28 0.62 -9.96
N LEU A 126 11.21 1.34 -9.30
CA LEU A 126 11.18 1.77 -7.92
C LEU A 126 11.85 3.13 -7.82
N VAL A 127 11.28 4.06 -7.05
CA VAL A 127 11.89 5.33 -6.66
C VAL A 127 11.82 5.50 -5.15
N LEU A 128 12.82 6.17 -4.59
CA LEU A 128 12.88 6.53 -3.18
C LEU A 128 12.32 7.94 -3.00
N THR A 129 11.62 8.16 -1.92
CA THR A 129 11.10 9.47 -1.56
C THR A 129 11.92 10.10 -0.47
N VAL A 130 12.14 11.40 -0.58
CA VAL A 130 12.90 12.19 0.40
C VAL A 130 12.02 13.27 1.01
N ASP A 131 12.21 13.48 2.31
CA ASP A 131 11.59 14.56 3.06
C ASP A 131 12.28 15.91 2.84
N GLU A 132 11.81 16.97 3.50
CA GLU A 132 12.36 18.33 3.43
C GLU A 132 13.77 18.48 4.03
N PHE A 133 14.22 17.50 4.81
CA PHE A 133 15.55 17.46 5.40
C PHE A 133 16.53 16.59 4.59
N GLY A 134 16.06 15.98 3.51
CA GLY A 134 16.84 15.07 2.67
C GLY A 134 16.93 13.64 3.21
N GLY A 135 16.17 13.31 4.27
CA GLY A 135 16.03 11.96 4.80
C GLY A 135 15.14 11.09 3.92
N ILE A 136 15.33 9.78 3.98
CA ILE A 136 14.47 8.83 3.27
C ILE A 136 13.13 8.74 3.99
N ALA A 137 12.05 9.19 3.34
CA ALA A 137 10.66 9.12 3.83
C ALA A 137 10.00 7.78 3.49
N GLY A 138 10.27 7.24 2.29
CA GLY A 138 9.64 6.02 1.82
C GLY A 138 10.15 5.57 0.46
N LEU A 139 9.40 4.69 -0.17
CA LEU A 139 9.58 4.31 -1.59
C LEU A 139 8.23 4.15 -2.28
N VAL A 140 8.23 4.28 -3.60
CA VAL A 140 7.06 3.97 -4.42
C VAL A 140 7.47 3.16 -5.65
N THR A 141 6.63 2.22 -6.03
CA THR A 141 6.82 1.38 -7.21
C THR A 141 5.86 1.78 -8.32
N LEU A 142 6.21 1.43 -9.56
CA LEU A 142 5.32 1.65 -10.71
C LEU A 142 3.98 0.89 -10.54
N LYS A 143 4.01 -0.29 -9.89
CA LYS A 143 2.82 -1.07 -9.58
C LYS A 143 1.88 -0.29 -8.65
N GLN A 144 2.38 0.22 -7.52
CA GLN A 144 1.57 1.02 -6.59
C GLN A 144 0.94 2.24 -7.26
N MET A 145 1.68 2.92 -8.15
CA MET A 145 1.12 4.05 -8.91
C MET A 145 -0.02 3.64 -9.83
N LEU A 146 0.08 2.49 -10.50
CA LEU A 146 -0.99 1.97 -11.34
C LEU A 146 -2.20 1.53 -10.52
N GLU A 147 -1.98 0.97 -9.35
CA GLU A 147 -3.04 0.53 -8.43
C GLU A 147 -3.92 1.67 -7.93
N VAL A 148 -3.41 2.90 -7.89
CA VAL A 148 -4.22 4.11 -7.61
C VAL A 148 -5.33 4.32 -8.65
N ILE A 149 -5.09 3.93 -9.90
CA ILE A 149 -6.03 4.12 -11.01
C ILE A 149 -6.95 2.89 -11.16
N VAL A 150 -6.33 1.69 -11.21
CA VAL A 150 -7.07 0.47 -11.58
C VAL A 150 -7.58 -0.33 -10.37
N GLY A 151 -7.20 0.09 -9.14
CA GLY A 151 -7.39 -0.72 -7.93
C GLY A 151 -6.28 -1.77 -7.78
N GLN A 152 -6.37 -2.59 -6.74
CA GLN A 152 -5.37 -3.61 -6.47
C GLN A 152 -5.18 -4.56 -7.65
N VAL A 153 -3.93 -4.69 -8.10
CA VAL A 153 -3.52 -5.62 -9.15
C VAL A 153 -2.87 -6.81 -8.48
N GLY A 154 -3.60 -7.92 -8.38
CA GLY A 154 -3.07 -9.18 -7.85
C GLY A 154 -1.83 -9.64 -8.63
N GLU A 155 -0.97 -10.40 -7.97
CA GLU A 155 0.12 -11.09 -8.65
C GLU A 155 -0.42 -12.27 -9.44
N GLU A 156 0.23 -12.60 -10.57
CA GLU A 156 -0.20 -13.69 -11.44
C GLU A 156 -0.25 -15.01 -10.65
N GLY A 157 -1.44 -15.59 -10.54
CA GLY A 157 -1.68 -16.83 -9.78
C GLY A 157 -1.99 -16.65 -8.28
N VAL A 158 -2.01 -15.42 -7.77
CA VAL A 158 -2.47 -15.07 -6.42
C VAL A 158 -3.71 -14.19 -6.58
N ALA A 159 -4.84 -14.61 -6.02
CA ALA A 159 -5.99 -13.71 -5.91
C ALA A 159 -5.55 -12.47 -5.13
N PRO A 160 -6.00 -11.25 -5.52
CA PRO A 160 -5.75 -10.06 -4.70
C PRO A 160 -6.10 -10.38 -3.25
N GLU A 161 -5.27 -10.00 -2.30
CA GLU A 161 -5.64 -10.10 -0.90
C GLU A 161 -6.93 -9.32 -0.73
N GLU A 162 -7.98 -10.03 -0.30
CA GLU A 162 -9.25 -9.39 -0.05
C GLU A 162 -9.04 -8.41 1.11
N VAL A 163 -9.11 -7.12 0.81
CA VAL A 163 -8.98 -6.03 1.82
C VAL A 163 -10.04 -6.14 2.91
N TYR A 164 -11.08 -6.92 2.65
CA TYR A 164 -12.10 -7.30 3.62
C TYR A 164 -12.67 -8.69 3.32
N VAL A 165 -13.11 -9.36 4.36
CA VAL A 165 -13.85 -10.63 4.29
C VAL A 165 -15.27 -10.38 4.80
N PRO A 166 -16.31 -10.59 3.98
CA PRO A 166 -17.68 -10.46 4.46
C PRO A 166 -17.98 -11.59 5.46
N LEU A 167 -18.36 -11.23 6.68
CA LEU A 167 -18.80 -12.18 7.71
C LEU A 167 -20.31 -12.44 7.64
N ASP A 168 -21.06 -11.39 7.32
CA ASP A 168 -22.50 -11.44 7.01
C ASP A 168 -22.87 -10.26 6.10
N GLU A 169 -24.18 -10.05 5.85
CA GLU A 169 -24.68 -8.99 4.96
C GLU A 169 -24.30 -7.57 5.41
N HIS A 170 -23.99 -7.38 6.68
CA HIS A 170 -23.71 -6.06 7.26
C HIS A 170 -22.40 -5.99 8.05
N THR A 171 -21.67 -7.09 8.14
CA THR A 171 -20.45 -7.22 8.94
C THR A 171 -19.28 -7.67 8.06
N PHE A 172 -18.18 -6.96 8.15
CA PHE A 172 -16.97 -7.19 7.37
C PHE A 172 -15.75 -7.26 8.31
N LEU A 173 -14.85 -8.18 8.07
CA LEU A 173 -13.53 -8.21 8.70
C LEU A 173 -12.54 -7.54 7.76
N LEU A 174 -11.96 -6.43 8.18
CA LEU A 174 -11.04 -5.61 7.39
C LEU A 174 -9.60 -5.86 7.81
N ASP A 175 -8.66 -5.77 6.86
CA ASP A 175 -7.29 -5.44 7.19
C ASP A 175 -7.24 -4.00 7.70
N ALA A 176 -6.62 -3.75 8.86
CA ALA A 176 -6.60 -2.42 9.45
C ALA A 176 -5.72 -1.42 8.69
N GLY A 177 -4.78 -1.93 7.89
CA GLY A 177 -3.93 -1.13 7.00
C GLY A 177 -4.62 -0.66 5.73
N VAL A 178 -5.86 -1.11 5.44
CA VAL A 178 -6.60 -0.68 4.25
C VAL A 178 -6.82 0.83 4.25
N GLY A 179 -6.66 1.44 3.08
CA GLY A 179 -6.87 2.87 2.89
C GLY A 179 -8.32 3.30 3.11
N ILE A 180 -8.55 4.43 3.79
CA ILE A 180 -9.90 5.00 4.02
C ILE A 180 -10.65 5.20 2.70
N LEU A 181 -9.97 5.75 1.68
CA LEU A 181 -10.58 5.99 0.37
C LEU A 181 -10.95 4.67 -0.32
N GLU A 182 -10.07 3.69 -0.25
CA GLU A 182 -10.25 2.37 -0.85
C GLU A 182 -11.47 1.66 -0.25
N ILE A 183 -11.54 1.56 1.08
CA ILE A 183 -12.65 0.87 1.73
C ILE A 183 -13.97 1.64 1.63
N ASN A 184 -13.91 2.97 1.54
CA ASN A 184 -15.07 3.79 1.25
C ASN A 184 -15.63 3.51 -0.15
N ASP A 185 -14.76 3.39 -1.16
CA ASP A 185 -15.17 3.10 -2.54
C ASP A 185 -15.73 1.68 -2.66
N GLU A 186 -15.10 0.70 -2.00
CA GLU A 186 -15.53 -0.71 -2.06
C GLU A 186 -16.86 -0.96 -1.31
N LEU A 187 -16.99 -0.42 -0.12
CA LEU A 187 -18.13 -0.70 0.76
C LEU A 187 -19.11 0.46 0.88
N GLN A 188 -18.89 1.60 0.22
CA GLN A 188 -19.77 2.79 0.29
C GLN A 188 -20.06 3.23 1.75
N LEU A 189 -18.98 3.37 2.57
CA LEU A 189 -19.11 3.55 4.01
C LEU A 189 -19.29 5.02 4.42
N GLY A 190 -18.59 5.95 3.75
CA GLY A 190 -18.57 7.37 4.10
C GLY A 190 -17.75 7.67 5.37
N LEU A 191 -16.69 6.92 5.63
CA LEU A 191 -15.69 7.28 6.63
C LEU A 191 -15.04 8.62 6.25
N PRO A 192 -14.77 9.53 7.19
CA PRO A 192 -14.23 10.84 6.89
C PRO A 192 -12.76 10.76 6.51
N GLU A 193 -12.31 11.66 5.64
CA GLU A 193 -10.90 11.95 5.44
C GLU A 193 -10.37 12.80 6.61
N GLY A 194 -9.09 12.62 6.96
CA GLY A 194 -8.43 13.32 8.06
C GLY A 194 -6.90 13.24 7.94
N ASP A 195 -6.19 13.54 9.02
CA ASP A 195 -4.73 13.42 9.09
C ASP A 195 -4.26 11.93 9.20
N TYR A 196 -5.08 11.02 8.72
CA TYR A 196 -4.84 9.58 8.66
C TYR A 196 -5.23 9.04 7.28
N GLN A 197 -4.59 7.95 6.86
CA GLN A 197 -4.80 7.35 5.54
C GLN A 197 -5.47 5.99 5.59
N THR A 198 -5.43 5.31 6.75
CA THR A 198 -5.89 3.93 6.91
C THR A 198 -7.00 3.82 7.95
N VAL A 199 -7.72 2.68 7.95
CA VAL A 199 -8.73 2.36 8.98
C VAL A 199 -8.09 2.33 10.37
N ALA A 200 -6.88 1.79 10.51
CA ALA A 200 -6.12 1.84 11.77
C ALA A 200 -5.86 3.28 12.22
N GLY A 201 -5.42 4.15 11.30
CA GLY A 201 -5.18 5.57 11.58
C GLY A 201 -6.44 6.29 12.03
N PHE A 202 -7.59 6.03 11.39
CA PHE A 202 -8.89 6.56 11.81
C PHE A 202 -9.26 6.13 13.23
N ILE A 203 -9.06 4.85 13.60
CA ILE A 203 -9.36 4.34 14.94
C ILE A 203 -8.44 5.00 15.98
N LEU A 204 -7.14 5.11 15.68
CA LEU A 204 -6.15 5.78 16.54
C LEU A 204 -6.51 7.25 16.78
N ASP A 205 -6.88 7.99 15.74
CA ASP A 205 -7.32 9.39 15.84
C ASP A 205 -8.55 9.53 16.75
N ARG A 206 -9.53 8.65 16.57
CA ARG A 206 -10.77 8.69 17.35
C ARG A 206 -10.58 8.29 18.81
N LEU A 207 -9.71 7.35 19.12
CA LEU A 207 -9.46 6.90 20.49
C LEU A 207 -8.46 7.81 21.23
N GLY A 208 -7.56 8.49 20.52
CA GLY A 208 -6.51 9.34 21.10
C GLY A 208 -5.48 8.56 21.95
N ARG A 209 -5.43 7.23 21.82
CA ARG A 209 -4.51 6.32 22.51
C ARG A 209 -4.25 5.07 21.67
N ILE A 210 -3.23 4.30 22.04
CA ILE A 210 -3.01 2.97 21.46
C ILE A 210 -4.20 2.08 21.83
N PRO A 211 -4.87 1.45 20.84
CA PRO A 211 -6.03 0.59 21.10
C PRO A 211 -5.62 -0.76 21.70
N GLU A 212 -6.61 -1.43 22.28
CA GLU A 212 -6.54 -2.83 22.70
C GLU A 212 -7.58 -3.65 21.93
N GLU A 213 -7.41 -4.97 21.88
CA GLU A 213 -8.43 -5.86 21.31
C GLU A 213 -9.76 -5.69 22.05
N GLY A 214 -10.84 -5.51 21.29
CA GLY A 214 -12.16 -5.26 21.82
C GLY A 214 -12.53 -3.78 21.89
N ASP A 215 -11.60 -2.85 21.68
CA ASP A 215 -11.93 -1.43 21.56
C ASP A 215 -12.87 -1.17 20.39
N VAL A 216 -13.77 -0.23 20.56
CA VAL A 216 -14.83 0.08 19.58
C VAL A 216 -14.86 1.57 19.31
N VAL A 217 -14.93 1.92 18.04
CA VAL A 217 -15.20 3.25 17.53
C VAL A 217 -16.54 3.23 16.80
N GLU A 218 -17.42 4.17 17.14
CA GLU A 218 -18.69 4.37 16.43
C GLU A 218 -18.61 5.65 15.59
N TYR A 219 -19.04 5.55 14.34
CA TYR A 219 -19.10 6.68 13.43
C TYR A 219 -20.37 6.62 12.55
N GLY A 220 -21.30 7.52 12.77
CA GLY A 220 -22.58 7.49 12.05
C GLY A 220 -23.34 6.17 12.28
N ARG A 221 -23.47 5.39 11.21
CA ARG A 221 -24.08 4.06 11.24
C ARG A 221 -23.05 2.93 11.18
N LEU A 222 -21.81 3.22 11.46
CA LEU A 222 -20.72 2.27 11.42
C LEU A 222 -20.22 2.02 12.85
N ARG A 223 -19.93 0.75 13.14
CA ARG A 223 -19.26 0.31 14.34
C ARG A 223 -18.01 -0.45 13.95
N LEU A 224 -16.85 0.06 14.35
CA LEU A 224 -15.54 -0.52 14.09
C LEU A 224 -15.00 -1.08 15.41
N ALA A 225 -14.76 -2.39 15.46
CA ALA A 225 -14.23 -3.07 16.63
C ALA A 225 -12.85 -3.67 16.32
N VAL A 226 -11.84 -3.38 17.13
CA VAL A 226 -10.50 -3.97 17.02
C VAL A 226 -10.58 -5.45 17.34
N LYS A 227 -10.21 -6.33 16.42
CA LYS A 227 -10.29 -7.80 16.56
C LYS A 227 -8.95 -8.45 16.80
N ALA A 228 -7.89 -7.91 16.22
CA ALA A 228 -6.54 -8.41 16.41
C ALA A 228 -5.53 -7.28 16.43
N MET A 229 -4.52 -7.44 17.27
CA MET A 229 -3.37 -6.56 17.38
C MET A 229 -2.09 -7.33 17.05
N ASP A 230 -1.14 -6.67 16.38
CA ASP A 230 0.23 -7.12 16.22
C ASP A 230 1.15 -6.15 16.96
N GLY A 231 1.49 -6.49 18.20
CA GLY A 231 2.18 -5.59 19.13
C GLY A 231 1.34 -4.35 19.42
N VAL A 232 1.77 -3.19 18.96
CA VAL A 232 1.07 -1.90 19.11
C VAL A 232 0.26 -1.50 17.86
N ARG A 233 0.32 -2.32 16.80
CA ARG A 233 -0.37 -2.09 15.54
C ARG A 233 -1.71 -2.82 15.52
N ILE A 234 -2.76 -2.17 15.02
CA ILE A 234 -4.02 -2.85 14.73
C ILE A 234 -3.82 -3.71 13.48
N ASP A 235 -4.13 -5.00 13.58
CA ASP A 235 -4.06 -5.95 12.46
C ASP A 235 -5.42 -6.12 11.78
N LYS A 236 -6.48 -6.44 12.55
CA LYS A 236 -7.82 -6.69 12.01
C LYS A 236 -8.89 -5.87 12.72
N VAL A 237 -9.83 -5.38 11.93
CA VAL A 237 -10.98 -4.59 12.40
C VAL A 237 -12.28 -5.21 11.88
N GLU A 238 -13.23 -5.45 12.77
CA GLU A 238 -14.59 -5.80 12.39
C GLU A 238 -15.39 -4.51 12.20
N LEU A 239 -15.85 -4.29 10.98
CA LEU A 239 -16.74 -3.21 10.63
C LEU A 239 -18.17 -3.74 10.52
N ARG A 240 -19.10 -3.11 11.25
CA ARG A 240 -20.53 -3.44 11.19
C ARG A 240 -21.37 -2.23 10.86
N ARG A 241 -22.28 -2.39 9.90
CA ARG A 241 -23.34 -1.41 9.60
C ARG A 241 -24.48 -1.58 10.60
N VAL A 242 -24.71 -0.58 11.43
CA VAL A 242 -25.82 -0.59 12.41
C VAL A 242 -27.07 -0.02 11.74
N HIS A 243 -28.09 -0.82 11.63
CA HIS A 243 -29.41 -0.31 11.24
C HIS A 243 -29.92 0.59 12.37
N GLY A 244 -30.20 1.85 12.06
CA GLY A 244 -30.88 2.71 13.00
C GLY A 244 -32.26 2.13 13.29
N SER A 245 -32.49 1.66 14.50
CA SER A 245 -33.85 1.49 15.00
C SER A 245 -34.51 2.87 14.89
N ARG A 246 -35.57 2.99 14.08
CA ARG A 246 -36.50 4.11 14.19
C ARG A 246 -36.95 4.14 15.64
N GLY A 247 -36.48 5.13 16.40
CA GLY A 247 -37.12 5.49 17.65
C GLY A 247 -38.58 5.76 17.35
N GLU A 248 -39.43 4.85 17.78
CA GLU A 248 -40.84 5.16 17.99
C GLU A 248 -40.86 6.31 18.97
N GLY A 249 -41.10 7.49 18.46
CA GLY A 249 -41.48 8.67 19.24
C GLY A 249 -42.94 8.49 19.58
N ASP A 250 -43.15 8.15 20.82
CA ASP A 250 -44.46 8.14 21.42
C ASP A 250 -44.79 9.57 21.91
N GLY A 251 -46.07 10.00 21.65
CA GLY A 251 -46.85 10.95 22.38
C GLY A 251 -46.70 12.43 22.11
#